data_72c53ed8cfd404b27c7fd795dec1c6b8
#
_entry.id   72c53ed8cfd404b27c7fd795dec1c6b8
#
_cell.length_a   1.000
_cell.length_b   1.000
_cell.length_c   1.000
_cell.angle_alpha   90.00
_cell.angle_beta   90.00
_cell.angle_gamma   90.00
#
_symmetry.space_group_name_H-M   'P 1'
#
loop_
_entity.id
_entity.type
_entity.pdbx_description
1 polymer ?
#
loop_
_entity_poly.entity_id
_entity_poly.type
_entity_poly.pdbx_seq_one_letter_code
_entity_poly.pdbx_strand_id
1 'polypeptide(L)'
;IYIQNEDTKEFKEYQKLYDTENRIWVDNQDIPQAMKDAVVAIEDKRFFDHNGVDWGRTLSAVANLATGSDSYGGSTITQQLIKNITDDNEVSITRKLREITKALKLEQEYTKDQILEAYLNVVNFGNNCQGVESAAQLYFGKSIKDCSIAECAAIAGITQNPSRWNPLVFPENNKERREIVLNEMYDQKKISKDEFDAAMKESATMTFVGWQASDDDDDDDEADVQNWYIDQVFRDLQKDIAEYYNISETAASSKLYTEGLKIYCAMDENAQTYLENAALNIDKSNDPDLQIASTIMGYDGRVIATVGSSTKKEGALGWDRSYNSVLQPGSSIKPVVVYPYAIESKKLYFSSMVLDEPLDNYRTNESGQLVSGPNNAYGYYNGNMSLPDAIEWSSNATAAQTMELIGGPSVAYQQVITKMGFKNLTEQDAQNTGALSIGGMNGGVTVREM
;
A
#
# COMPACT_ATOMS: atom_id res chain seq x y z
N ILE A 1 -4.43 2.42 16.00
CA ILE A 1 -3.17 1.76 16.41
C ILE A 1 -2.93 2.04 17.88
N TYR A 2 -2.49 1.01 18.59
CA TYR A 2 -2.20 1.05 20.03
C TYR A 2 -0.73 0.68 20.23
N ILE A 3 -0.01 1.48 21.03
CA ILE A 3 1.36 1.24 21.45
C ILE A 3 1.44 1.07 22.97
N GLN A 4 2.41 0.32 23.45
CA GLN A 4 2.60 0.12 24.87
C GLN A 4 3.32 1.32 25.50
N ASN A 5 2.75 1.89 26.55
CA ASN A 5 3.42 2.89 27.36
C ASN A 5 4.56 2.21 28.15
N GLU A 6 5.77 2.75 28.09
CA GLU A 6 6.96 2.15 28.69
C GLU A 6 6.88 2.10 30.23
N ASP A 7 6.31 3.13 30.85
CA ASP A 7 6.25 3.27 32.30
C ASP A 7 5.13 2.42 32.92
N THR A 8 3.93 2.49 32.31
CA THR A 8 2.73 1.81 32.88
C THR A 8 2.52 0.41 32.33
N LYS A 9 3.18 0.06 31.21
CA LYS A 9 2.95 -1.18 30.43
C LYS A 9 1.53 -1.33 29.91
N GLU A 10 0.69 -0.31 30.01
CA GLU A 10 -0.64 -0.27 29.42
C GLU A 10 -0.58 0.18 27.97
N PHE A 11 -1.52 -0.28 27.16
CA PHE A 11 -1.64 0.17 25.77
C PHE A 11 -2.42 1.48 25.70
N LYS A 12 -1.86 2.48 25.04
CA LYS A 12 -2.51 3.75 24.69
C LYS A 12 -2.83 3.81 23.21
N GLU A 13 -3.91 4.48 22.83
CA GLU A 13 -4.15 4.84 21.44
C GLU A 13 -3.07 5.81 20.99
N TYR A 14 -2.39 5.46 19.90
CA TYR A 14 -1.33 6.27 19.33
C TYR A 14 -1.84 7.04 18.12
N GLN A 15 -2.50 6.34 17.21
CA GLN A 15 -3.01 6.94 15.98
C GLN A 15 -4.20 6.14 15.47
N LYS A 16 -5.17 6.82 14.88
CA LYS A 16 -6.21 6.18 14.07
C LYS A 16 -5.67 6.01 12.66
N LEU A 17 -5.85 4.83 12.08
CA LEU A 17 -5.68 4.65 10.65
C LEU A 17 -6.89 5.27 9.96
N TYR A 18 -6.66 6.40 9.33
CA TYR A 18 -7.60 6.90 8.34
C TYR A 18 -7.17 6.35 6.99
N ASP A 19 -8.13 5.93 6.20
CA ASP A 19 -7.88 5.68 4.79
C ASP A 19 -7.35 6.99 4.18
N THR A 20 -6.33 6.90 3.32
CA THR A 20 -6.03 7.98 2.37
C THR A 20 -7.23 8.26 1.46
N GLU A 21 -8.20 7.37 1.43
CA GLU A 21 -9.55 7.58 0.96
C GLU A 21 -10.35 8.22 2.09
N ASN A 22 -10.55 9.52 2.01
CA ASN A 22 -11.45 10.23 2.92
C ASN A 22 -12.88 9.74 2.65
N ARG A 23 -13.34 8.77 3.45
CA ARG A 23 -14.70 8.21 3.35
C ARG A 23 -15.45 8.49 4.64
N ILE A 24 -16.46 9.32 4.53
CA ILE A 24 -17.42 9.59 5.60
C ILE A 24 -18.73 8.97 5.14
N TRP A 25 -19.19 7.94 5.85
CA TRP A 25 -20.48 7.32 5.56
C TRP A 25 -21.63 8.22 5.94
N VAL A 26 -22.60 8.37 5.04
CA VAL A 26 -23.83 9.14 5.25
C VAL A 26 -25.05 8.24 5.05
N ASP A 27 -25.93 8.23 6.03
CA ASP A 27 -27.19 7.48 5.94
C ASP A 27 -28.10 8.04 4.85
N ASN A 28 -28.90 7.18 4.23
CA ASN A 28 -29.80 7.55 3.13
C ASN A 28 -30.69 8.77 3.41
N GLN A 29 -31.11 8.95 4.66
CA GLN A 29 -31.96 10.08 5.07
C GLN A 29 -31.22 11.44 5.05
N ASP A 30 -29.90 11.44 5.21
CA ASP A 30 -29.07 12.64 5.23
C ASP A 30 -28.48 12.97 3.85
N ILE A 31 -28.64 12.08 2.86
CA ILE A 31 -28.30 12.35 1.46
C ILE A 31 -29.45 13.09 0.79
N PRO A 32 -29.26 14.33 0.30
CA PRO A 32 -30.32 15.11 -0.31
C PRO A 32 -30.89 14.41 -1.55
N GLN A 33 -32.18 14.59 -1.79
CA GLN A 33 -32.85 14.01 -2.95
C GLN A 33 -32.22 14.48 -4.27
N ALA A 34 -31.73 15.73 -4.32
CA ALA A 34 -31.02 16.26 -5.47
C ALA A 34 -29.78 15.45 -5.84
N MET A 35 -29.00 14.94 -4.84
CA MET A 35 -27.83 14.10 -5.10
C MET A 35 -28.22 12.74 -5.69
N LYS A 36 -29.24 12.10 -5.11
CA LYS A 36 -29.79 10.83 -5.58
C LYS A 36 -30.30 10.97 -7.02
N ASP A 37 -31.08 12.01 -7.28
CA ASP A 37 -31.63 12.29 -8.60
C ASP A 37 -30.55 12.65 -9.63
N ALA A 38 -29.52 13.38 -9.27
CA ALA A 38 -28.41 13.74 -10.15
C ALA A 38 -27.65 12.48 -10.63
N VAL A 39 -27.30 11.58 -9.69
CA VAL A 39 -26.59 10.35 -10.02
C VAL A 39 -27.47 9.40 -10.83
N VAL A 40 -28.72 9.20 -10.44
CA VAL A 40 -29.65 8.36 -11.20
C VAL A 40 -29.87 8.92 -12.61
N ALA A 41 -30.04 10.24 -12.74
CA ALA A 41 -30.25 10.88 -14.03
C ALA A 41 -29.09 10.69 -15.02
N ILE A 42 -27.87 10.73 -14.54
CA ILE A 42 -26.68 10.66 -15.41
C ILE A 42 -26.14 9.25 -15.61
N GLU A 43 -26.18 8.39 -14.58
CA GLU A 43 -25.61 7.06 -14.61
C GLU A 43 -26.62 5.99 -15.03
N ASP A 44 -27.85 6.05 -14.50
CA ASP A 44 -28.81 4.97 -14.66
C ASP A 44 -30.26 5.46 -14.62
N LYS A 45 -30.73 6.05 -15.70
CA LYS A 45 -32.07 6.67 -15.81
C LYS A 45 -33.24 5.76 -15.41
N ARG A 46 -33.06 4.45 -15.53
CA ARG A 46 -34.06 3.43 -15.26
C ARG A 46 -33.72 2.59 -14.02
N PHE A 47 -32.88 3.13 -13.12
CA PHE A 47 -32.42 2.43 -11.93
C PHE A 47 -33.56 1.79 -11.13
N PHE A 48 -34.70 2.48 -10.98
CA PHE A 48 -35.84 1.99 -10.24
C PHE A 48 -36.73 1.01 -11.02
N ASP A 49 -36.50 0.83 -12.34
CA ASP A 49 -37.34 0.03 -13.23
C ASP A 49 -36.77 -1.36 -13.52
N HIS A 50 -35.50 -1.61 -13.21
CA HIS A 50 -34.85 -2.90 -13.45
C HIS A 50 -34.35 -3.56 -12.17
N ASN A 51 -34.03 -4.87 -12.23
CA ASN A 51 -33.52 -5.66 -11.11
C ASN A 51 -32.01 -5.88 -11.25
N GLY A 52 -31.21 -4.83 -11.15
CA GLY A 52 -29.75 -4.87 -11.15
C GLY A 52 -29.09 -4.83 -12.54
N VAL A 53 -29.81 -5.19 -13.60
CA VAL A 53 -29.30 -5.16 -14.99
C VAL A 53 -30.35 -4.55 -15.91
N ASP A 54 -29.95 -3.49 -16.60
CA ASP A 54 -30.74 -2.95 -17.72
C ASP A 54 -30.40 -3.71 -19.00
N TRP A 55 -31.19 -4.74 -19.31
CA TRP A 55 -30.93 -5.61 -20.46
C TRP A 55 -30.98 -4.86 -21.78
N GLY A 56 -31.83 -3.81 -21.92
CA GLY A 56 -31.90 -3.00 -23.12
C GLY A 56 -30.62 -2.23 -23.37
N ARG A 57 -30.05 -1.58 -22.35
CA ARG A 57 -28.76 -0.88 -22.42
C ARG A 57 -27.61 -1.85 -22.65
N THR A 58 -27.60 -2.97 -21.92
CA THR A 58 -26.55 -3.99 -22.02
C THR A 58 -26.46 -4.56 -23.44
N LEU A 59 -27.57 -4.92 -24.06
CA LEU A 59 -27.61 -5.41 -25.43
C LEU A 59 -27.20 -4.35 -26.44
N SER A 60 -27.63 -3.09 -26.25
CA SER A 60 -27.22 -1.98 -27.11
C SER A 60 -25.70 -1.71 -27.02
N ALA A 61 -25.13 -1.78 -25.83
CA ALA A 61 -23.69 -1.61 -25.62
C ALA A 61 -22.88 -2.73 -26.30
N VAL A 62 -23.35 -3.98 -26.23
CA VAL A 62 -22.72 -5.12 -26.94
C VAL A 62 -22.81 -4.95 -28.43
N ALA A 63 -23.97 -4.52 -28.96
CA ALA A 63 -24.15 -4.27 -30.41
C ALA A 63 -23.23 -3.13 -30.90
N ASN A 64 -23.10 -2.05 -30.15
CA ASN A 64 -22.22 -0.93 -30.47
C ASN A 64 -20.73 -1.33 -30.44
N LEU A 65 -20.34 -2.20 -29.54
CA LEU A 65 -18.97 -2.74 -29.48
C LEU A 65 -18.64 -3.54 -30.74
N ALA A 66 -19.63 -4.29 -31.27
CA ALA A 66 -19.48 -5.07 -32.50
C ALA A 66 -19.44 -4.19 -33.77
N THR A 67 -20.00 -2.99 -33.74
CA THR A 67 -20.03 -2.04 -34.85
C THR A 67 -18.93 -0.98 -34.80
N GLY A 68 -18.09 -0.96 -33.73
CA GLY A 68 -16.99 0.00 -33.58
C GLY A 68 -17.44 1.44 -33.30
N SER A 69 -18.68 1.65 -32.88
CA SER A 69 -19.18 2.95 -32.44
C SER A 69 -18.93 3.17 -30.95
N ASP A 70 -18.63 4.43 -30.56
CA ASP A 70 -18.41 4.80 -29.16
C ASP A 70 -19.60 4.37 -28.28
N SER A 71 -19.36 3.43 -27.36
CA SER A 71 -20.41 2.92 -26.49
C SER A 71 -20.57 3.84 -25.27
N TYR A 72 -21.72 4.45 -25.14
CA TYR A 72 -22.18 5.00 -23.88
C TYR A 72 -22.22 3.88 -22.82
N GLY A 73 -21.77 4.17 -21.59
CA GLY A 73 -21.67 3.21 -20.50
C GLY A 73 -22.94 2.37 -20.30
N GLY A 74 -22.85 1.07 -20.55
CA GLY A 74 -23.98 0.12 -20.46
C GLY A 74 -24.18 -0.47 -19.06
N SER A 75 -23.38 -0.12 -18.07
CA SER A 75 -23.47 -0.65 -16.70
C SER A 75 -24.48 0.14 -15.87
N THR A 76 -25.23 -0.58 -15.03
CA THR A 76 -26.16 0.02 -14.05
C THR A 76 -25.42 0.47 -12.78
N ILE A 77 -26.08 1.29 -11.95
CA ILE A 77 -25.58 1.66 -10.61
C ILE A 77 -25.25 0.42 -9.79
N THR A 78 -26.12 -0.59 -9.78
CA THR A 78 -25.91 -1.85 -9.06
C THR A 78 -24.67 -2.59 -9.56
N GLN A 79 -24.42 -2.62 -10.87
CA GLN A 79 -23.22 -3.21 -11.45
C GLN A 79 -21.95 -2.43 -11.10
N GLN A 80 -22.04 -1.10 -11.10
CA GLN A 80 -20.93 -0.24 -10.70
C GLN A 80 -20.62 -0.41 -9.20
N LEU A 81 -21.63 -0.51 -8.35
CA LEU A 81 -21.45 -0.81 -6.93
C LEU A 81 -20.69 -2.13 -6.73
N ILE A 82 -21.12 -3.21 -7.40
CA ILE A 82 -20.40 -4.50 -7.34
C ILE A 82 -18.94 -4.36 -7.77
N LYS A 83 -18.69 -3.64 -8.87
CA LYS A 83 -17.32 -3.38 -9.33
C LYS A 83 -16.50 -2.65 -8.27
N ASN A 84 -17.04 -1.58 -7.68
CA ASN A 84 -16.33 -0.75 -6.70
C ASN A 84 -16.01 -1.51 -5.40
N ILE A 85 -16.94 -2.34 -4.90
CA ILE A 85 -16.73 -3.10 -3.65
C ILE A 85 -15.89 -4.38 -3.83
N THR A 86 -15.80 -4.91 -5.06
CA THR A 86 -15.01 -6.14 -5.32
C THR A 86 -13.64 -5.86 -5.94
N ASP A 87 -13.40 -4.61 -6.32
CA ASP A 87 -12.20 -4.15 -7.05
C ASP A 87 -11.76 -5.09 -8.20
N ASP A 88 -12.75 -5.76 -8.81
CA ASP A 88 -12.52 -6.69 -9.94
C ASP A 88 -12.38 -5.87 -11.23
N ASN A 89 -11.17 -5.41 -11.49
CA ASN A 89 -10.83 -4.55 -12.64
C ASN A 89 -10.38 -5.34 -13.89
N GLU A 90 -10.43 -6.68 -13.85
CA GLU A 90 -10.08 -7.53 -14.99
C GLU A 90 -10.97 -7.20 -16.20
N VAL A 91 -10.36 -7.02 -17.37
CA VAL A 91 -11.10 -6.79 -18.64
C VAL A 91 -11.41 -8.13 -19.30
N SER A 92 -12.46 -8.80 -18.83
CA SER A 92 -12.86 -10.11 -19.37
C SER A 92 -14.38 -10.28 -19.42
N ILE A 93 -14.86 -11.12 -20.35
CA ILE A 93 -16.27 -11.48 -20.44
C ILE A 93 -16.71 -12.23 -19.17
N THR A 94 -15.85 -13.08 -18.63
CA THR A 94 -16.10 -13.86 -17.41
C THR A 94 -16.32 -12.93 -16.20
N ARG A 95 -15.52 -11.89 -16.06
CA ARG A 95 -15.72 -10.86 -15.05
C ARG A 95 -17.11 -10.20 -15.20
N LYS A 96 -17.47 -9.80 -16.43
CA LYS A 96 -18.77 -9.14 -16.65
C LYS A 96 -19.95 -10.07 -16.32
N LEU A 97 -19.83 -11.35 -16.58
CA LEU A 97 -20.86 -12.33 -16.17
C LEU A 97 -20.94 -12.49 -14.64
N ARG A 98 -19.79 -12.50 -13.94
CA ARG A 98 -19.78 -12.51 -12.48
C ARG A 98 -20.43 -11.24 -11.90
N GLU A 99 -20.09 -10.06 -12.44
CA GLU A 99 -20.70 -8.78 -12.06
C GLU A 99 -22.23 -8.79 -12.23
N ILE A 100 -22.73 -9.23 -13.39
CA ILE A 100 -24.16 -9.37 -13.66
C ILE A 100 -24.82 -10.29 -12.63
N THR A 101 -24.25 -11.47 -12.39
CA THR A 101 -24.80 -12.44 -11.45
C THR A 101 -24.87 -11.89 -10.03
N LYS A 102 -23.81 -11.21 -9.58
CA LYS A 102 -23.76 -10.55 -8.26
C LYS A 102 -24.76 -9.40 -8.18
N ALA A 103 -24.93 -8.59 -9.24
CA ALA A 103 -25.87 -7.49 -9.27
C ALA A 103 -27.32 -7.98 -9.14
N LEU A 104 -27.69 -9.04 -9.87
CA LEU A 104 -29.01 -9.69 -9.76
C LEU A 104 -29.27 -10.24 -8.35
N LYS A 105 -28.25 -10.82 -7.70
CA LYS A 105 -28.38 -11.31 -6.34
C LYS A 105 -28.51 -10.17 -5.32
N LEU A 106 -27.73 -9.10 -5.47
CA LEU A 106 -27.78 -7.95 -4.59
C LEU A 106 -29.18 -7.32 -4.55
N GLU A 107 -29.83 -7.19 -5.72
CA GLU A 107 -31.21 -6.66 -5.84
C GLU A 107 -32.30 -7.59 -5.28
N GLN A 108 -31.97 -8.85 -4.99
CA GLN A 108 -32.89 -9.75 -4.27
C GLN A 108 -32.80 -9.58 -2.75
N GLU A 109 -31.65 -9.12 -2.26
CA GLU A 109 -31.35 -9.03 -0.83
C GLU A 109 -31.53 -7.62 -0.28
N TYR A 110 -31.34 -6.57 -1.11
CA TYR A 110 -31.35 -5.16 -0.70
C TYR A 110 -32.32 -4.32 -1.54
N THR A 111 -32.91 -3.30 -0.91
CA THR A 111 -33.78 -2.34 -1.59
C THR A 111 -32.98 -1.39 -2.49
N LYS A 112 -33.65 -0.75 -3.44
CA LYS A 112 -33.06 0.28 -4.31
C LYS A 112 -32.42 1.42 -3.52
N ASP A 113 -33.06 1.85 -2.44
CA ASP A 113 -32.54 2.92 -1.59
C ASP A 113 -31.27 2.50 -0.86
N GLN A 114 -31.18 1.26 -0.37
CA GLN A 114 -29.97 0.73 0.25
C GLN A 114 -28.82 0.57 -0.75
N ILE A 115 -29.12 0.14 -1.98
CA ILE A 115 -28.13 0.01 -3.05
C ILE A 115 -27.61 1.39 -3.47
N LEU A 116 -28.49 2.39 -3.58
CA LEU A 116 -28.12 3.75 -3.94
C LEU A 116 -27.31 4.42 -2.83
N GLU A 117 -27.71 4.24 -1.56
CA GLU A 117 -26.95 4.68 -0.40
C GLU A 117 -25.53 4.10 -0.40
N ALA A 118 -25.41 2.78 -0.56
CA ALA A 118 -24.10 2.12 -0.62
C ALA A 118 -23.25 2.64 -1.80
N TYR A 119 -23.86 2.81 -2.97
CA TYR A 119 -23.18 3.37 -4.14
C TYR A 119 -22.63 4.77 -3.88
N LEU A 120 -23.46 5.67 -3.35
CA LEU A 120 -23.10 7.06 -3.06
C LEU A 120 -22.02 7.18 -1.99
N ASN A 121 -21.90 6.18 -1.11
CA ASN A 121 -20.85 6.14 -0.08
C ASN A 121 -19.54 5.48 -0.52
N VAL A 122 -19.50 4.74 -1.65
CA VAL A 122 -18.29 4.02 -2.08
C VAL A 122 -17.72 4.47 -3.42
N VAL A 123 -18.47 5.25 -4.20
CA VAL A 123 -17.99 5.70 -5.51
C VAL A 123 -16.86 6.72 -5.37
N ASN A 124 -15.87 6.63 -6.25
CA ASN A 124 -14.72 7.55 -6.28
C ASN A 124 -15.08 8.84 -7.01
N PHE A 125 -14.91 9.97 -6.33
CA PHE A 125 -15.11 11.32 -6.85
C PHE A 125 -13.80 12.08 -7.16
N GLY A 126 -12.67 11.38 -7.25
CA GLY A 126 -11.35 12.00 -7.48
C GLY A 126 -10.70 12.52 -6.21
N ASN A 127 -9.42 12.91 -6.29
CA ASN A 127 -8.63 13.44 -5.16
C ASN A 127 -8.71 12.58 -3.89
N ASN A 128 -8.71 11.25 -4.04
CA ASN A 128 -8.88 10.26 -2.97
C ASN A 128 -10.21 10.38 -2.19
N CYS A 129 -11.20 11.12 -2.72
CA CYS A 129 -12.52 11.21 -2.11
C CYS A 129 -13.38 10.02 -2.52
N GLN A 130 -13.74 9.18 -1.56
CA GLN A 130 -14.73 8.14 -1.73
C GLN A 130 -15.99 8.50 -0.94
N GLY A 131 -17.12 8.46 -1.65
CA GLY A 131 -18.40 8.85 -1.11
C GLY A 131 -18.70 10.35 -1.20
N VAL A 132 -20.02 10.64 -1.21
CA VAL A 132 -20.55 11.98 -1.47
C VAL A 132 -20.24 12.99 -0.37
N GLU A 133 -20.13 12.55 0.89
CA GLU A 133 -19.82 13.45 2.00
C GLU A 133 -18.40 13.99 1.88
N SER A 134 -17.44 13.10 1.67
CA SER A 134 -16.04 13.51 1.48
C SER A 134 -15.87 14.40 0.26
N ALA A 135 -16.61 14.13 -0.83
CA ALA A 135 -16.62 14.97 -2.01
C ALA A 135 -17.22 16.35 -1.72
N ALA A 136 -18.31 16.44 -0.97
CA ALA A 136 -18.96 17.70 -0.61
C ALA A 136 -18.03 18.57 0.27
N GLN A 137 -17.38 17.94 1.25
CA GLN A 137 -16.41 18.63 2.12
C GLN A 137 -15.21 19.15 1.32
N LEU A 138 -14.62 18.31 0.45
CA LEU A 138 -13.49 18.73 -0.37
C LEU A 138 -13.84 19.84 -1.34
N TYR A 139 -14.92 19.66 -2.09
CA TYR A 139 -15.22 20.56 -3.20
C TYR A 139 -15.93 21.84 -2.75
N PHE A 140 -16.69 21.78 -1.65
CA PHE A 140 -17.55 22.86 -1.21
C PHE A 140 -17.40 23.26 0.26
N GLY A 141 -16.58 22.56 1.05
CA GLY A 141 -16.31 22.89 2.47
C GLY A 141 -17.53 22.69 3.37
N LYS A 142 -18.48 21.83 3.01
CA LYS A 142 -19.72 21.60 3.76
C LYS A 142 -20.23 20.16 3.62
N SER A 143 -21.16 19.79 4.50
CA SER A 143 -21.81 18.48 4.41
C SER A 143 -22.66 18.35 3.14
N ILE A 144 -22.75 17.12 2.60
CA ILE A 144 -23.57 16.83 1.43
C ILE A 144 -25.04 17.23 1.62
N LYS A 145 -25.58 17.14 2.83
CA LYS A 145 -26.96 17.53 3.15
C LYS A 145 -27.27 18.99 2.89
N ASP A 146 -26.23 19.84 2.90
CA ASP A 146 -26.35 21.29 2.71
C ASP A 146 -25.98 21.71 1.27
N CYS A 147 -25.68 20.74 0.39
CA CYS A 147 -25.34 21.00 -1.01
C CYS A 147 -26.57 21.38 -1.83
N SER A 148 -26.40 22.39 -2.68
CA SER A 148 -27.41 22.81 -3.65
C SER A 148 -27.59 21.79 -4.79
N ILE A 149 -28.62 21.98 -5.60
CA ILE A 149 -28.86 21.17 -6.81
C ILE A 149 -27.67 21.25 -7.77
N ALA A 150 -27.10 22.44 -7.96
CA ALA A 150 -25.95 22.64 -8.83
C ALA A 150 -24.68 21.97 -8.30
N GLU A 151 -24.46 22.00 -7.01
CA GLU A 151 -23.33 21.34 -6.35
C GLU A 151 -23.47 19.81 -6.40
N CYS A 152 -24.66 19.28 -6.14
CA CYS A 152 -24.96 17.85 -6.32
C CYS A 152 -24.70 17.41 -7.78
N ALA A 153 -25.09 18.22 -8.77
CA ALA A 153 -24.82 17.94 -10.16
C ALA A 153 -23.32 17.99 -10.51
N ALA A 154 -22.56 18.88 -9.87
CA ALA A 154 -21.10 18.97 -10.03
C ALA A 154 -20.41 17.71 -9.49
N ILE A 155 -20.82 17.24 -8.31
CA ILE A 155 -20.29 15.99 -7.71
C ILE A 155 -20.68 14.80 -8.60
N ALA A 156 -21.95 14.66 -8.97
CA ALA A 156 -22.44 13.55 -9.81
C ALA A 156 -21.71 13.47 -11.15
N GLY A 157 -21.33 14.61 -11.72
CA GLY A 157 -20.61 14.68 -12.97
C GLY A 157 -19.23 14.04 -12.97
N ILE A 158 -18.61 13.89 -11.79
CA ILE A 158 -17.25 13.36 -11.64
C ILE A 158 -17.20 11.85 -11.84
N THR A 159 -18.25 11.11 -11.47
CA THR A 159 -18.29 9.64 -11.41
C THR A 159 -17.79 8.93 -12.66
N GLN A 160 -18.10 9.44 -13.84
CA GLN A 160 -17.77 8.81 -15.11
C GLN A 160 -16.24 8.75 -15.37
N ASN A 161 -15.53 9.81 -15.04
CA ASN A 161 -14.08 9.92 -15.22
C ASN A 161 -13.50 10.97 -14.24
N PRO A 162 -13.15 10.58 -13.02
CA PRO A 162 -12.67 11.49 -12.00
C PRO A 162 -11.47 12.34 -12.44
N SER A 163 -10.55 11.77 -13.21
CA SER A 163 -9.38 12.51 -13.71
C SER A 163 -9.72 13.59 -14.71
N ARG A 164 -10.79 13.43 -15.50
CA ARG A 164 -11.21 14.40 -16.55
C ARG A 164 -12.13 15.49 -16.01
N TRP A 165 -13.02 15.10 -15.07
CA TRP A 165 -14.09 15.96 -14.57
C TRP A 165 -13.77 16.55 -13.17
N ASN A 166 -12.50 16.44 -12.73
CA ASN A 166 -12.03 16.99 -11.47
C ASN A 166 -12.17 18.53 -11.45
N PRO A 167 -13.02 19.11 -10.61
CA PRO A 167 -13.29 20.55 -10.64
C PRO A 167 -12.11 21.40 -10.13
N LEU A 168 -11.21 20.86 -9.30
CA LEU A 168 -10.03 21.58 -8.81
C LEU A 168 -8.93 21.70 -9.88
N VAL A 169 -8.89 20.76 -10.82
CA VAL A 169 -7.88 20.72 -11.90
C VAL A 169 -8.46 21.26 -13.22
N PHE A 170 -9.69 20.88 -13.52
CA PHE A 170 -10.37 21.21 -14.78
C PHE A 170 -11.77 21.79 -14.55
N PRO A 171 -11.88 23.00 -13.97
CA PRO A 171 -13.18 23.60 -13.58
C PRO A 171 -14.14 23.77 -14.76
N GLU A 172 -13.63 24.11 -15.96
CA GLU A 172 -14.46 24.25 -17.16
C GLU A 172 -15.01 22.90 -17.65
N ASN A 173 -14.22 21.84 -17.60
CA ASN A 173 -14.69 20.51 -17.94
C ASN A 173 -15.80 20.07 -16.98
N ASN A 174 -15.62 20.29 -15.67
CA ASN A 174 -16.65 20.00 -14.68
C ASN A 174 -17.91 20.84 -14.94
N LYS A 175 -17.76 22.12 -15.32
CA LYS A 175 -18.90 22.99 -15.67
C LYS A 175 -19.69 22.39 -16.83
N GLU A 176 -19.04 22.05 -17.94
CA GLU A 176 -19.68 21.40 -19.06
C GLU A 176 -20.44 20.14 -18.64
N ARG A 177 -19.80 19.32 -17.82
CA ARG A 177 -20.39 18.04 -17.36
C ARG A 177 -21.56 18.23 -16.40
N ARG A 178 -21.47 19.14 -15.41
CA ARG A 178 -22.59 19.41 -14.48
C ARG A 178 -23.80 20.02 -15.18
N GLU A 179 -23.60 20.85 -16.20
CA GLU A 179 -24.69 21.38 -16.99
C GLU A 179 -25.40 20.28 -17.79
N ILE A 180 -24.67 19.25 -18.26
CA ILE A 180 -25.29 18.04 -18.83
C ILE A 180 -26.10 17.30 -17.75
N VAL A 181 -25.60 17.15 -16.52
CA VAL A 181 -26.35 16.51 -15.42
C VAL A 181 -27.63 17.28 -15.11
N LEU A 182 -27.56 18.60 -15.00
CA LEU A 182 -28.74 19.46 -14.77
C LEU A 182 -29.79 19.33 -15.88
N ASN A 183 -29.36 19.30 -17.15
CA ASN A 183 -30.26 19.09 -18.27
C ASN A 183 -30.95 17.71 -18.18
N GLU A 184 -30.19 16.65 -17.86
CA GLU A 184 -30.76 15.32 -17.70
C GLU A 184 -31.74 15.24 -16.52
N MET A 185 -31.46 15.93 -15.40
CA MET A 185 -32.39 16.02 -14.28
C MET A 185 -33.70 16.72 -14.69
N TYR A 186 -33.61 17.81 -15.46
CA TYR A 186 -34.77 18.54 -15.95
C TYR A 186 -35.59 17.72 -16.96
N ASP A 187 -34.94 17.13 -17.96
CA ASP A 187 -35.57 16.31 -18.99
C ASP A 187 -36.31 15.09 -18.40
N GLN A 188 -35.75 14.53 -17.33
CA GLN A 188 -36.36 13.42 -16.58
C GLN A 188 -37.36 13.90 -15.52
N LYS A 189 -37.67 15.19 -15.45
CA LYS A 189 -38.61 15.80 -14.51
C LYS A 189 -38.26 15.55 -13.03
N LYS A 190 -36.99 15.47 -12.72
CA LYS A 190 -36.46 15.36 -11.36
C LYS A 190 -36.40 16.72 -10.67
N ILE A 191 -36.28 17.78 -11.45
CA ILE A 191 -36.35 19.19 -10.99
C ILE A 191 -37.29 19.98 -11.85
N SER A 192 -37.91 21.00 -11.24
CA SER A 192 -38.78 21.94 -11.91
C SER A 192 -37.99 22.92 -12.81
N LYS A 193 -38.70 23.67 -13.67
CA LYS A 193 -38.09 24.70 -14.51
C LYS A 193 -37.40 25.78 -13.70
N ASP A 194 -38.01 26.23 -12.61
CA ASP A 194 -37.47 27.28 -11.74
C ASP A 194 -36.21 26.82 -11.02
N GLU A 195 -36.20 25.57 -10.52
CA GLU A 195 -34.99 24.93 -9.93
C GLU A 195 -33.88 24.77 -10.95
N PHE A 196 -34.19 24.32 -12.17
CA PHE A 196 -33.22 24.22 -13.25
C PHE A 196 -32.58 25.55 -13.59
N ASP A 197 -33.40 26.62 -13.79
CA ASP A 197 -32.89 27.95 -14.13
C ASP A 197 -32.01 28.55 -12.98
N ALA A 198 -32.41 28.30 -11.73
CA ALA A 198 -31.61 28.69 -10.57
C ALA A 198 -30.27 27.93 -10.51
N ALA A 199 -30.28 26.60 -10.70
CA ALA A 199 -29.09 25.77 -10.68
C ALA A 199 -28.13 26.09 -11.85
N MET A 200 -28.65 26.38 -13.03
CA MET A 200 -27.83 26.82 -14.19
C MET A 200 -27.17 28.17 -13.93
N LYS A 201 -27.86 29.10 -13.30
CA LYS A 201 -27.28 30.40 -12.91
C LYS A 201 -26.19 30.22 -11.86
N GLU A 202 -26.40 29.37 -10.85
CA GLU A 202 -25.41 29.03 -9.84
C GLU A 202 -24.18 28.34 -10.48
N SER A 203 -24.39 27.39 -11.38
CA SER A 203 -23.35 26.72 -12.15
C SER A 203 -22.41 27.72 -12.87
N ALA A 204 -22.93 28.81 -13.37
CA ALA A 204 -22.13 29.80 -14.12
C ALA A 204 -21.06 30.51 -13.25
N THR A 205 -21.27 30.59 -11.95
CA THR A 205 -20.42 31.33 -10.99
C THR A 205 -19.87 30.43 -9.89
N MET A 206 -20.01 29.09 -10.02
CA MET A 206 -19.58 28.12 -8.99
C MET A 206 -18.08 28.16 -8.80
N THR A 207 -17.68 28.18 -7.55
CA THR A 207 -16.28 28.07 -7.11
C THR A 207 -16.09 26.81 -6.26
N PHE A 208 -14.86 26.34 -6.20
CA PHE A 208 -14.48 25.13 -5.45
C PHE A 208 -13.44 25.50 -4.41
N VAL A 209 -13.57 24.89 -3.24
CA VAL A 209 -12.78 25.22 -2.05
C VAL A 209 -11.42 24.52 -2.07
N GLY A 210 -11.42 23.23 -2.36
CA GLY A 210 -10.23 22.38 -2.24
C GLY A 210 -9.95 22.00 -0.76
N TRP A 211 -8.84 21.35 -0.53
CA TRP A 211 -8.38 21.08 0.83
C TRP A 211 -8.08 22.41 1.54
N GLN A 212 -8.84 22.72 2.59
CA GLN A 212 -8.53 23.82 3.49
C GLN A 212 -7.77 23.26 4.69
N ALA A 213 -6.66 23.89 5.07
CA ALA A 213 -6.14 23.74 6.41
C ALA A 213 -7.20 24.28 7.36
N SER A 214 -7.59 23.51 8.37
CA SER A 214 -8.53 24.00 9.40
C SER A 214 -7.87 25.13 10.19
N ASP A 215 -8.52 26.30 10.25
CA ASP A 215 -8.03 27.46 11.01
C ASP A 215 -8.14 27.28 12.55
N ASP A 216 -8.59 26.12 13.02
CA ASP A 216 -8.95 25.90 14.44
C ASP A 216 -8.03 24.93 15.21
N ASP A 217 -6.92 24.49 14.61
CA ASP A 217 -5.93 23.71 15.34
C ASP A 217 -4.55 24.38 15.28
N ASP A 218 -4.20 25.06 16.36
CA ASP A 218 -2.83 25.48 16.72
C ASP A 218 -1.97 24.22 17.05
N ASP A 219 -2.02 23.19 16.22
CA ASP A 219 -1.11 22.06 16.23
C ASP A 219 -1.00 21.50 14.80
N ASP A 220 0.11 21.77 14.14
CA ASP A 220 0.72 21.08 13.00
C ASP A 220 -0.16 20.06 12.23
N ASP A 221 -1.22 20.48 11.55
CA ASP A 221 -1.91 19.70 10.50
C ASP A 221 -1.07 19.66 9.21
N GLU A 222 0.18 19.23 9.29
CA GLU A 222 0.78 18.48 8.21
C GLU A 222 -0.10 17.22 8.06
N ALA A 223 -0.78 17.07 6.93
CA ALA A 223 -1.57 15.90 6.58
C ALA A 223 -0.90 14.67 7.20
N ASP A 224 -1.60 13.97 8.09
CA ASP A 224 -1.06 13.04 9.08
C ASP A 224 -0.20 11.98 8.41
N VAL A 225 1.01 12.37 8.03
CA VAL A 225 1.98 11.54 7.32
C VAL A 225 2.43 10.48 8.30
N GLN A 226 1.80 9.32 8.20
CA GLN A 226 2.13 8.17 9.04
C GLN A 226 3.65 7.99 9.06
N ASN A 227 4.22 7.74 10.24
CA ASN A 227 5.65 7.47 10.34
C ASN A 227 6.03 6.15 9.63
N TRP A 228 7.32 5.91 9.40
CA TRP A 228 7.81 4.75 8.69
C TRP A 228 7.39 3.42 9.32
N TYR A 229 7.29 3.38 10.65
CA TYR A 229 6.88 2.18 11.38
C TYR A 229 5.42 1.81 11.09
N ILE A 230 4.53 2.79 11.11
CA ILE A 230 3.10 2.58 10.84
C ILE A 230 2.87 2.10 9.40
N ASP A 231 3.61 2.65 8.43
CA ASP A 231 3.57 2.14 7.05
C ASP A 231 3.93 0.65 6.97
N GLN A 232 4.95 0.22 7.71
CA GLN A 232 5.34 -1.20 7.73
C GLN A 232 4.29 -2.08 8.42
N VAL A 233 3.72 -1.62 9.54
CA VAL A 233 2.60 -2.31 10.20
C VAL A 233 1.43 -2.49 9.24
N PHE A 234 1.09 -1.45 8.48
CA PHE A 234 0.03 -1.53 7.50
C PHE A 234 0.31 -2.57 6.40
N ARG A 235 1.52 -2.54 5.83
CA ARG A 235 1.94 -3.48 4.77
C ARG A 235 1.95 -4.94 5.25
N ASP A 236 2.40 -5.17 6.48
CA ASP A 236 2.40 -6.51 7.06
C ASP A 236 0.98 -7.01 7.27
N LEU A 237 0.13 -6.20 7.91
CA LEU A 237 -1.27 -6.57 8.15
C LEU A 237 -2.06 -6.78 6.87
N GLN A 238 -1.80 -5.98 5.82
CA GLN A 238 -2.41 -6.17 4.51
C GLN A 238 -2.12 -7.56 3.96
N LYS A 239 -0.86 -8.00 4.04
CA LYS A 239 -0.45 -9.34 3.60
C LYS A 239 -1.03 -10.45 4.48
N ASP A 240 -0.94 -10.29 5.79
CA ASP A 240 -1.42 -11.29 6.76
C ASP A 240 -2.94 -11.48 6.66
N ILE A 241 -3.70 -10.39 6.52
CA ILE A 241 -5.16 -10.43 6.33
C ILE A 241 -5.52 -11.05 4.98
N ALA A 242 -4.79 -10.68 3.90
CA ALA A 242 -5.00 -11.25 2.58
C ALA A 242 -4.80 -12.78 2.59
N GLU A 243 -3.72 -13.25 3.23
CA GLU A 243 -3.42 -14.67 3.38
C GLU A 243 -4.45 -15.38 4.29
N TYR A 244 -4.75 -14.82 5.46
CA TYR A 244 -5.65 -15.42 6.43
C TYR A 244 -7.07 -15.62 5.88
N TYR A 245 -7.61 -14.61 5.17
CA TYR A 245 -8.95 -14.68 4.59
C TYR A 245 -8.97 -15.17 3.14
N ASN A 246 -7.80 -15.45 2.54
CA ASN A 246 -7.65 -15.82 1.13
C ASN A 246 -8.35 -14.82 0.19
N ILE A 247 -8.04 -13.53 0.39
CA ILE A 247 -8.57 -12.40 -0.39
C ILE A 247 -7.42 -11.60 -1.02
N SER A 248 -7.73 -10.67 -1.92
CA SER A 248 -6.72 -9.76 -2.48
C SER A 248 -6.16 -8.79 -1.42
N GLU A 249 -4.94 -8.30 -1.62
CA GLU A 249 -4.34 -7.27 -0.75
C GLU A 249 -5.19 -5.99 -0.72
N THR A 250 -5.83 -5.63 -1.83
CA THR A 250 -6.77 -4.50 -1.89
C THR A 250 -7.98 -4.70 -0.98
N ALA A 251 -8.56 -5.91 -1.00
CA ALA A 251 -9.68 -6.23 -0.10
C ALA A 251 -9.23 -6.26 1.37
N ALA A 252 -8.00 -6.69 1.64
CA ALA A 252 -7.40 -6.66 2.97
C ALA A 252 -7.17 -5.23 3.46
N SER A 253 -6.71 -4.31 2.59
CA SER A 253 -6.63 -2.87 2.91
C SER A 253 -7.99 -2.31 3.30
N SER A 254 -9.03 -2.60 2.53
CA SER A 254 -10.39 -2.14 2.86
C SER A 254 -10.82 -2.62 4.25
N LYS A 255 -10.53 -3.88 4.62
CA LYS A 255 -10.82 -4.40 5.96
C LYS A 255 -10.08 -3.65 7.07
N LEU A 256 -8.80 -3.30 6.85
CA LEU A 256 -8.01 -2.55 7.82
C LEU A 256 -8.65 -1.21 8.18
N TYR A 257 -9.26 -0.54 7.21
CA TYR A 257 -9.88 0.77 7.42
C TYR A 257 -11.34 0.71 7.89
N THR A 258 -12.09 -0.33 7.51
CA THR A 258 -13.56 -0.34 7.68
C THR A 258 -14.06 -1.20 8.83
N GLU A 259 -13.30 -2.18 9.31
CA GLU A 259 -13.79 -3.14 10.31
C GLU A 259 -13.52 -2.74 11.77
N GLY A 260 -13.01 -1.53 12.02
CA GLY A 260 -12.77 -1.03 13.37
C GLY A 260 -11.73 -1.86 14.15
N LEU A 261 -10.73 -2.39 13.47
CA LEU A 261 -9.69 -3.23 14.05
C LEU A 261 -8.84 -2.47 15.08
N LYS A 262 -8.52 -3.13 16.19
CA LYS A 262 -7.55 -2.64 17.16
C LYS A 262 -6.20 -3.30 16.90
N ILE A 263 -5.24 -2.53 16.45
CA ILE A 263 -3.91 -2.98 16.07
C ILE A 263 -2.94 -2.65 17.19
N TYR A 264 -2.36 -3.68 17.82
CA TYR A 264 -1.39 -3.54 18.89
C TYR A 264 0.01 -3.80 18.33
N CYS A 265 0.91 -2.82 18.42
CA CYS A 265 2.26 -2.93 17.89
C CYS A 265 3.32 -2.68 18.97
N ALA A 266 4.55 -3.07 18.65
CA ALA A 266 5.70 -2.99 19.57
C ALA A 266 6.48 -1.67 19.43
N MET A 267 5.96 -0.69 18.70
CA MET A 267 6.65 0.58 18.49
C MET A 267 6.95 1.26 19.80
N ASP A 268 8.19 1.67 19.95
CA ASP A 268 8.65 2.61 20.98
C ASP A 268 8.66 4.01 20.36
N GLU A 269 7.77 4.88 20.86
CA GLU A 269 7.55 6.21 20.31
C GLU A 269 8.81 7.08 20.39
N ASN A 270 9.57 6.97 21.50
CA ASN A 270 10.80 7.73 21.68
C ASN A 270 11.90 7.24 20.74
N ALA A 271 12.06 5.91 20.61
CA ALA A 271 13.02 5.33 19.68
C ALA A 271 12.69 5.66 18.23
N GLN A 272 11.41 5.63 17.85
CA GLN A 272 10.94 5.97 16.51
C GLN A 272 11.25 7.44 16.17
N THR A 273 10.86 8.35 17.05
CA THR A 273 11.11 9.79 16.88
C THR A 273 12.60 10.10 16.83
N TYR A 274 13.40 9.48 17.70
CA TYR A 274 14.84 9.65 17.71
C TYR A 274 15.48 9.15 16.39
N LEU A 275 15.07 7.98 15.92
CA LEU A 275 15.61 7.38 14.70
C LEU A 275 15.29 8.20 13.45
N GLU A 276 14.07 8.69 13.32
CA GLU A 276 13.67 9.55 12.20
C GLU A 276 14.45 10.87 12.22
N ASN A 277 14.56 11.52 13.38
CA ASN A 277 15.36 12.74 13.52
C ASN A 277 16.85 12.50 13.23
N ALA A 278 17.42 11.39 13.67
CA ALA A 278 18.81 11.06 13.39
C ALA A 278 19.04 10.86 11.86
N ALA A 279 18.09 10.21 11.18
CA ALA A 279 18.15 10.00 9.74
C ALA A 279 18.06 11.32 8.95
N LEU A 280 17.19 12.22 9.35
CA LEU A 280 17.04 13.53 8.71
C LEU A 280 18.28 14.43 8.90
N ASN A 281 18.97 14.31 10.03
CA ASN A 281 20.13 15.13 10.39
C ASN A 281 21.47 14.49 10.05
N ILE A 282 21.48 13.41 9.25
CA ILE A 282 22.76 12.81 8.83
C ILE A 282 23.60 13.77 7.99
N ASP A 283 24.91 13.77 8.22
CA ASP A 283 25.81 14.60 7.42
C ASP A 283 25.91 14.13 5.96
N LYS A 284 25.43 14.96 5.06
CA LYS A 284 25.43 14.75 3.60
C LYS A 284 26.47 15.61 2.87
N SER A 285 27.44 16.18 3.58
CA SER A 285 28.44 17.10 2.99
C SER A 285 29.26 16.45 1.88
N ASN A 286 29.50 15.14 1.94
CA ASN A 286 30.26 14.38 0.96
C ASN A 286 29.40 13.75 -0.14
N ASP A 287 28.12 13.56 0.10
CA ASP A 287 27.15 12.98 -0.83
C ASP A 287 25.74 13.54 -0.53
N PRO A 288 25.32 14.56 -1.26
CA PRO A 288 23.99 15.19 -1.07
C PRO A 288 22.82 14.22 -1.27
N ASP A 289 23.02 13.17 -2.08
CA ASP A 289 22.00 12.18 -2.42
C ASP A 289 22.01 10.97 -1.47
N LEU A 290 22.87 11.00 -0.44
CA LEU A 290 22.97 9.93 0.55
C LEU A 290 21.61 9.59 1.15
N GLN A 291 21.24 8.32 1.03
CA GLN A 291 20.05 7.77 1.67
C GLN A 291 20.46 6.72 2.70
N ILE A 292 19.74 6.71 3.82
CA ILE A 292 19.89 5.69 4.84
C ILE A 292 18.55 5.04 5.15
N ALA A 293 18.64 3.80 5.59
CA ALA A 293 17.53 3.08 6.20
C ALA A 293 18.04 2.30 7.40
N SER A 294 17.23 2.20 8.43
CA SER A 294 17.60 1.52 9.67
C SER A 294 16.37 0.91 10.35
N THR A 295 16.62 -0.15 11.10
CA THR A 295 15.62 -0.82 11.94
C THR A 295 16.22 -1.06 13.32
N ILE A 296 15.47 -0.74 14.37
CA ILE A 296 15.84 -1.04 15.76
C ILE A 296 14.97 -2.19 16.24
N MET A 297 15.61 -3.22 16.74
CA MET A 297 14.97 -4.40 17.30
C MET A 297 15.28 -4.50 18.80
N GLY A 298 14.25 -4.78 19.58
CA GLY A 298 14.42 -5.07 21.01
C GLY A 298 15.06 -6.43 21.24
N TYR A 299 15.56 -6.66 22.44
CA TYR A 299 16.17 -7.94 22.82
C TYR A 299 15.21 -9.13 22.80
N ASP A 300 13.93 -8.87 22.74
CA ASP A 300 12.86 -9.87 22.59
C ASP A 300 12.53 -10.21 21.12
N GLY A 301 13.27 -9.61 20.17
CA GLY A 301 13.12 -9.85 18.74
C GLY A 301 12.04 -9.00 18.04
N ARG A 302 11.33 -8.12 18.77
CA ARG A 302 10.34 -7.24 18.17
C ARG A 302 10.99 -5.99 17.57
N VAL A 303 10.58 -5.60 16.38
CA VAL A 303 10.96 -4.30 15.82
C VAL A 303 10.27 -3.19 16.60
N ILE A 304 11.04 -2.23 17.11
CA ILE A 304 10.55 -1.14 17.93
C ILE A 304 10.61 0.23 17.24
N ALA A 305 11.49 0.38 16.25
CA ALA A 305 11.58 1.58 15.43
C ALA A 305 12.13 1.25 14.03
N THR A 306 11.77 2.05 13.02
CA THR A 306 12.31 1.91 11.66
C THR A 306 12.28 3.23 10.91
N VAL A 307 13.23 3.43 10.00
CA VAL A 307 13.28 4.56 9.08
C VAL A 307 13.68 4.10 7.70
N GLY A 308 12.99 4.59 6.67
CA GLY A 308 13.19 4.16 5.28
C GLY A 308 13.92 5.18 4.40
N SER A 309 14.23 6.37 4.92
CA SER A 309 14.89 7.43 4.15
C SER A 309 15.56 8.46 5.07
N SER A 310 16.56 9.15 4.53
CA SER A 310 17.16 10.35 5.14
C SER A 310 16.57 11.66 4.60
N THR A 311 15.39 11.60 3.99
CA THR A 311 14.59 12.77 3.60
C THR A 311 13.27 12.79 4.34
N LYS A 312 12.69 13.99 4.51
CA LYS A 312 11.37 14.12 5.12
C LYS A 312 10.37 13.26 4.34
N LYS A 313 9.53 12.55 5.06
CA LYS A 313 8.46 11.73 4.48
C LYS A 313 7.32 12.64 4.03
N GLU A 314 6.91 12.55 2.77
CA GLU A 314 5.89 13.43 2.17
C GLU A 314 4.51 12.77 2.03
N GLY A 315 4.40 11.48 2.29
CA GLY A 315 3.13 10.75 2.15
C GLY A 315 3.17 9.36 2.77
N ALA A 316 2.00 8.77 2.92
CA ALA A 316 1.84 7.39 3.41
C ALA A 316 2.32 6.37 2.37
N LEU A 317 2.79 5.21 2.84
CA LEU A 317 3.15 4.04 2.04
C LEU A 317 4.20 4.31 0.92
N GLY A 318 5.03 5.35 1.09
CA GLY A 318 6.11 5.68 0.18
C GLY A 318 7.19 4.59 0.06
N TRP A 319 8.21 4.83 -0.76
CA TRP A 319 9.33 3.89 -0.90
C TRP A 319 10.17 3.83 0.37
N ASP A 320 10.02 2.77 1.13
CA ASP A 320 10.76 2.48 2.36
C ASP A 320 11.95 1.58 2.05
N ARG A 321 13.16 2.12 2.16
CA ARG A 321 14.38 1.37 1.84
C ARG A 321 14.67 0.27 2.85
N SER A 322 14.19 0.39 4.09
CA SER A 322 14.36 -0.67 5.09
C SER A 322 13.53 -1.92 4.77
N TYR A 323 12.40 -1.72 4.08
CA TYR A 323 11.42 -2.74 3.73
C TYR A 323 11.48 -3.18 2.26
N ASN A 324 11.68 -2.22 1.33
CA ASN A 324 11.57 -2.47 -0.11
C ASN A 324 12.92 -2.69 -0.81
N SER A 325 14.03 -2.12 -0.27
CA SER A 325 15.32 -2.24 -0.93
C SER A 325 16.01 -3.54 -0.56
N VAL A 326 16.20 -4.40 -1.55
CA VAL A 326 16.91 -5.67 -1.43
C VAL A 326 18.35 -5.45 -1.89
N LEU A 327 19.30 -5.62 -0.98
CA LEU A 327 20.73 -5.35 -1.20
C LEU A 327 21.57 -6.52 -0.73
N GLN A 328 22.81 -6.58 -1.24
CA GLN A 328 23.80 -7.54 -0.75
C GLN A 328 24.28 -7.12 0.65
N PRO A 329 24.14 -8.00 1.66
CA PRO A 329 24.52 -7.66 3.04
C PRO A 329 26.04 -7.59 3.25
N GLY A 330 26.85 -8.14 2.34
CA GLY A 330 28.26 -8.27 2.54
C GLY A 330 28.61 -9.06 3.79
N SER A 331 29.72 -8.70 4.42
CA SER A 331 30.24 -9.41 5.61
C SER A 331 29.32 -9.41 6.84
N SER A 332 28.29 -8.56 6.88
CA SER A 332 27.32 -8.58 7.97
C SER A 332 26.52 -9.88 8.07
N ILE A 333 26.50 -10.67 6.99
CA ILE A 333 25.82 -11.97 6.95
C ILE A 333 26.56 -13.06 7.76
N LYS A 334 27.87 -12.95 7.95
CA LYS A 334 28.70 -13.98 8.58
C LYS A 334 28.21 -14.39 9.97
N PRO A 335 28.00 -13.43 10.89
CA PRO A 335 27.49 -13.74 12.23
C PRO A 335 26.01 -14.17 12.25
N VAL A 336 25.31 -14.05 11.14
CA VAL A 336 23.89 -14.45 11.04
C VAL A 336 23.72 -15.85 10.46
N VAL A 337 24.44 -16.16 9.38
CA VAL A 337 24.19 -17.40 8.62
C VAL A 337 25.23 -18.47 8.91
N VAL A 338 26.52 -18.14 8.93
CA VAL A 338 27.60 -19.13 8.92
C VAL A 338 27.86 -19.66 10.33
N TYR A 339 28.27 -18.76 11.23
CA TYR A 339 28.77 -19.16 12.54
C TYR A 339 27.67 -19.65 13.51
N PRO A 340 26.46 -19.05 13.55
CA PRO A 340 25.40 -19.55 14.42
C PRO A 340 25.02 -20.99 14.13
N TYR A 341 24.89 -21.33 12.83
CA TYR A 341 24.56 -22.70 12.46
C TYR A 341 25.70 -23.70 12.72
N ALA A 342 26.96 -23.26 12.56
CA ALA A 342 28.11 -24.09 12.91
C ALA A 342 28.16 -24.39 14.44
N ILE A 343 27.77 -23.42 15.26
CA ILE A 343 27.68 -23.60 16.73
C ILE A 343 26.47 -24.45 17.10
N GLU A 344 25.31 -24.17 16.55
CA GLU A 344 24.06 -24.93 16.78
C GLU A 344 24.22 -26.41 16.42
N SER A 345 24.86 -26.67 15.26
CA SER A 345 25.13 -28.02 14.81
C SER A 345 26.31 -28.70 15.52
N LYS A 346 26.91 -28.04 16.53
CA LYS A 346 28.06 -28.53 17.31
C LYS A 346 29.30 -28.85 16.47
N LYS A 347 29.42 -28.23 15.30
CA LYS A 347 30.63 -28.29 14.48
C LYS A 347 31.72 -27.38 14.99
N LEU A 348 31.34 -26.25 15.55
CA LEU A 348 32.22 -25.28 16.24
C LEU A 348 31.67 -24.93 17.62
N TYR A 349 32.59 -24.46 18.46
CA TYR A 349 32.31 -23.85 19.76
C TYR A 349 32.96 -22.47 19.78
N PHE A 350 32.57 -21.62 20.71
CA PHE A 350 33.16 -20.29 20.86
C PHE A 350 34.68 -20.32 21.09
N SER A 351 35.16 -21.41 21.70
CA SER A 351 36.60 -21.66 21.90
C SER A 351 37.29 -22.40 20.78
N SER A 352 36.62 -22.68 19.68
CA SER A 352 37.23 -23.42 18.55
C SER A 352 38.27 -22.56 17.86
N MET A 353 39.35 -23.24 17.41
CA MET A 353 40.26 -22.69 16.41
C MET A 353 39.70 -22.96 15.02
N VAL A 354 39.77 -21.98 14.15
CA VAL A 354 39.32 -22.01 12.75
C VAL A 354 40.50 -21.69 11.82
N LEU A 355 40.44 -22.16 10.58
CA LEU A 355 41.50 -22.04 9.65
C LEU A 355 41.26 -20.83 8.74
N ASP A 356 42.15 -19.86 8.80
CA ASP A 356 42.18 -18.69 7.91
C ASP A 356 43.14 -18.94 6.74
N GLU A 357 42.71 -19.81 5.83
CA GLU A 357 43.41 -20.14 4.57
C GLU A 357 42.40 -20.23 3.43
N PRO A 358 42.80 -19.96 2.18
CA PRO A 358 41.90 -20.03 1.04
C PRO A 358 41.40 -21.47 0.82
N LEU A 359 40.16 -21.63 0.40
CA LEU A 359 39.64 -22.86 -0.13
C LEU A 359 40.24 -23.15 -1.52
N ASP A 360 40.64 -24.37 -1.76
CA ASP A 360 41.00 -24.81 -3.12
C ASP A 360 39.75 -24.88 -3.98
N ASN A 361 39.92 -24.52 -5.27
CA ASN A 361 38.83 -24.56 -6.24
C ASN A 361 37.60 -23.74 -5.85
N TYR A 362 37.79 -22.60 -5.15
CA TYR A 362 36.74 -21.75 -4.64
C TYR A 362 35.85 -21.17 -5.74
N ARG A 363 36.42 -20.76 -6.86
CA ARG A 363 35.68 -20.19 -8.00
C ARG A 363 36.40 -20.44 -9.33
N THR A 364 35.66 -20.34 -10.41
CA THR A 364 36.19 -20.33 -11.77
C THR A 364 36.48 -18.88 -12.16
N ASN A 365 37.72 -18.59 -12.64
CA ASN A 365 38.07 -17.27 -13.13
C ASN A 365 37.56 -17.04 -14.58
N GLU A 366 37.75 -15.84 -15.12
CA GLU A 366 37.32 -15.47 -16.47
C GLU A 366 37.94 -16.34 -17.58
N SER A 367 39.09 -16.97 -17.32
CA SER A 367 39.76 -17.89 -18.24
C SER A 367 39.30 -19.34 -18.10
N GLY A 368 38.27 -19.62 -17.28
CA GLY A 368 37.74 -20.95 -17.06
C GLY A 368 38.57 -21.83 -16.12
N GLN A 369 39.56 -21.27 -15.41
CA GLN A 369 40.40 -22.01 -14.47
C GLN A 369 39.85 -21.92 -13.04
N LEU A 370 39.92 -23.04 -12.31
CA LEU A 370 39.59 -23.05 -10.88
C LEU A 370 40.73 -22.34 -10.10
N VAL A 371 40.33 -21.41 -9.25
CA VAL A 371 41.25 -20.64 -8.41
C VAL A 371 40.83 -20.74 -6.94
N SER A 372 41.83 -20.69 -6.06
CA SER A 372 41.61 -20.67 -4.62
C SER A 372 41.06 -19.32 -4.14
N GLY A 373 40.39 -19.30 -3.02
CA GLY A 373 39.83 -18.10 -2.41
C GLY A 373 38.88 -18.43 -1.23
N PRO A 374 38.17 -17.45 -0.74
CA PRO A 374 38.22 -16.03 -1.05
C PRO A 374 39.43 -15.32 -0.44
N ASN A 375 39.82 -14.17 -0.98
CA ASN A 375 40.79 -13.31 -0.33
C ASN A 375 40.18 -12.57 0.85
N ASN A 376 40.94 -12.39 1.91
CA ASN A 376 40.58 -11.52 3.02
C ASN A 376 40.73 -10.04 2.65
N ALA A 377 39.89 -9.18 3.21
CA ALA A 377 39.96 -7.74 2.98
C ALA A 377 41.30 -7.12 3.48
N TYR A 378 41.94 -7.72 4.47
CA TYR A 378 43.20 -7.29 5.02
C TYR A 378 44.43 -7.82 4.22
N GLY A 379 44.22 -8.62 3.16
CA GLY A 379 45.22 -8.93 2.15
C GLY A 379 46.16 -10.10 2.45
N TYR A 380 46.00 -10.83 3.54
CA TYR A 380 46.81 -12.00 3.94
C TYR A 380 45.97 -13.05 4.66
N TYR A 381 46.58 -14.17 5.04
CA TYR A 381 45.93 -15.24 5.80
C TYR A 381 46.73 -15.46 7.10
N ASN A 382 46.00 -15.66 8.21
CA ASN A 382 46.58 -15.83 9.54
C ASN A 382 46.81 -17.30 9.93
N GLY A 383 46.40 -18.25 9.11
CA GLY A 383 46.40 -19.66 9.49
C GLY A 383 45.38 -19.95 10.62
N ASN A 384 45.80 -20.65 11.66
CA ASN A 384 44.91 -20.94 12.80
C ASN A 384 44.64 -19.69 13.62
N MET A 385 43.35 -19.35 13.79
CA MET A 385 42.90 -18.26 14.65
C MET A 385 41.70 -18.68 15.49
N SER A 386 41.42 -17.99 16.58
CA SER A 386 40.20 -18.26 17.36
C SER A 386 38.93 -17.86 16.61
N LEU A 387 37.81 -18.52 16.91
CA LEU A 387 36.53 -18.16 16.29
C LEU A 387 36.14 -16.69 16.58
N PRO A 388 36.28 -16.15 17.81
CA PRO A 388 36.08 -14.73 18.06
C PRO A 388 36.93 -13.82 17.18
N ASP A 389 38.23 -14.10 17.04
CA ASP A 389 39.15 -13.32 16.19
C ASP A 389 38.70 -13.39 14.72
N ALA A 390 38.27 -14.56 14.24
CA ALA A 390 37.78 -14.74 12.89
C ALA A 390 36.55 -13.88 12.59
N ILE A 391 35.68 -13.71 13.56
CA ILE A 391 34.50 -12.84 13.49
C ILE A 391 34.90 -11.36 13.55
N GLU A 392 35.75 -11.00 14.51
CA GLU A 392 36.24 -9.62 14.70
C GLU A 392 36.99 -9.11 13.45
N TRP A 393 37.89 -9.91 12.91
CA TRP A 393 38.63 -9.57 11.69
C TRP A 393 37.81 -9.74 10.42
N SER A 394 36.60 -10.27 10.56
CA SER A 394 35.71 -10.53 9.42
C SER A 394 36.40 -11.35 8.31
N SER A 395 37.11 -12.42 8.70
CA SER A 395 37.84 -13.25 7.74
C SER A 395 36.85 -13.87 6.72
N ASN A 396 37.14 -13.66 5.44
CA ASN A 396 36.39 -14.28 4.36
C ASN A 396 36.73 -15.77 4.22
N ALA A 397 38.02 -16.08 4.41
CA ALA A 397 38.50 -17.45 4.28
C ALA A 397 37.91 -18.35 5.37
N THR A 398 37.94 -17.93 6.65
CA THR A 398 37.31 -18.72 7.71
C THR A 398 35.78 -18.88 7.54
N ALA A 399 35.11 -17.85 7.02
CA ALA A 399 33.66 -17.96 6.75
C ALA A 399 33.40 -19.01 5.62
N ALA A 400 34.20 -19.01 4.57
CA ALA A 400 34.08 -20.00 3.51
C ALA A 400 34.46 -21.40 3.97
N GLN A 401 35.51 -21.57 4.76
CA GLN A 401 35.91 -22.85 5.38
C GLN A 401 34.79 -23.36 6.32
N THR A 402 34.21 -22.49 7.11
CA THR A 402 33.09 -22.85 8.00
C THR A 402 31.83 -23.22 7.19
N MET A 403 31.58 -22.57 6.07
CA MET A 403 30.47 -22.91 5.18
C MET A 403 30.60 -24.38 4.69
N GLU A 404 31.80 -24.77 4.27
CA GLU A 404 32.04 -26.18 3.86
C GLU A 404 31.90 -27.14 5.04
N LEU A 405 32.41 -26.77 6.22
CA LEU A 405 32.29 -27.58 7.45
C LEU A 405 30.83 -27.86 7.83
N ILE A 406 29.91 -26.93 7.64
CA ILE A 406 28.48 -27.12 7.94
C ILE A 406 27.71 -27.91 6.88
N GLY A 407 28.32 -28.23 5.76
CA GLY A 407 27.74 -29.04 4.68
C GLY A 407 27.47 -28.24 3.39
N GLY A 408 28.06 -27.08 3.27
CA GLY A 408 28.02 -26.24 2.08
C GLY A 408 26.84 -25.29 1.98
N PRO A 409 26.80 -24.47 0.92
CA PRO A 409 25.84 -23.40 0.76
C PRO A 409 24.39 -23.86 0.67
N SER A 410 24.13 -25.06 0.12
CA SER A 410 22.78 -25.60 0.05
C SER A 410 22.17 -25.88 1.42
N VAL A 411 22.98 -26.37 2.38
CA VAL A 411 22.55 -26.60 3.76
C VAL A 411 22.26 -25.26 4.46
N ALA A 412 23.18 -24.31 4.32
CA ALA A 412 23.00 -22.98 4.87
C ALA A 412 21.75 -22.28 4.32
N TYR A 413 21.53 -22.34 3.00
CA TYR A 413 20.34 -21.80 2.35
C TYR A 413 19.03 -22.33 2.95
N GLN A 414 18.92 -23.64 3.11
CA GLN A 414 17.75 -24.25 3.72
C GLN A 414 17.54 -23.79 5.17
N GLN A 415 18.61 -23.66 5.97
CA GLN A 415 18.51 -23.16 7.34
C GLN A 415 18.06 -21.69 7.39
N VAL A 416 18.60 -20.84 6.54
CA VAL A 416 18.28 -19.40 6.47
C VAL A 416 16.83 -19.19 6.06
N ILE A 417 16.35 -19.89 5.02
CA ILE A 417 14.97 -19.77 4.58
C ILE A 417 14.01 -20.32 5.63
N THR A 418 14.27 -21.53 6.15
CA THR A 418 13.31 -22.22 7.02
C THR A 418 13.28 -21.69 8.44
N LYS A 419 14.43 -21.24 8.98
CA LYS A 419 14.52 -20.78 10.38
C LYS A 419 14.47 -19.26 10.51
N MET A 420 15.06 -18.50 9.57
CA MET A 420 15.17 -17.05 9.65
C MET A 420 14.17 -16.32 8.77
N GLY A 421 13.55 -17.02 7.80
CA GLY A 421 12.48 -16.46 6.98
C GLY A 421 12.93 -15.43 5.94
N PHE A 422 14.18 -15.47 5.48
CA PHE A 422 14.63 -14.64 4.37
C PHE A 422 13.85 -15.00 3.09
N LYS A 423 13.29 -13.98 2.43
CA LYS A 423 12.35 -14.18 1.31
C LYS A 423 12.94 -13.92 -0.06
N ASN A 424 14.06 -13.16 -0.11
CA ASN A 424 14.60 -12.64 -1.37
C ASN A 424 15.79 -13.44 -1.92
N LEU A 425 16.18 -14.52 -1.24
CA LEU A 425 17.25 -15.41 -1.71
C LEU A 425 16.77 -16.25 -2.90
N THR A 426 17.72 -16.54 -3.81
CA THR A 426 17.47 -17.36 -5.01
C THR A 426 18.11 -18.74 -4.89
N GLU A 427 17.67 -19.69 -5.69
CA GLU A 427 18.27 -21.02 -5.76
C GLU A 427 19.76 -20.98 -6.16
N GLN A 428 20.21 -19.94 -6.86
CA GLN A 428 21.60 -19.75 -7.22
C GLN A 428 22.47 -19.47 -5.99
N ASP A 429 21.91 -18.83 -4.95
CA ASP A 429 22.60 -18.58 -3.69
C ASP A 429 22.91 -19.89 -2.94
N ALA A 430 22.09 -20.93 -3.13
CA ALA A 430 22.31 -22.26 -2.60
C ALA A 430 23.48 -23.04 -3.25
N GLN A 431 23.99 -22.55 -4.38
CA GLN A 431 25.02 -23.22 -5.16
C GLN A 431 26.39 -22.53 -5.05
N ASN A 432 26.45 -21.36 -4.40
CA ASN A 432 27.65 -20.55 -4.32
C ASN A 432 28.08 -20.34 -2.86
N THR A 433 29.22 -20.92 -2.47
CA THR A 433 29.78 -20.77 -1.13
C THR A 433 29.99 -19.28 -0.78
N GLY A 434 30.42 -18.44 -1.71
CA GLY A 434 30.61 -17.02 -1.50
C GLY A 434 29.32 -16.25 -1.26
N ALA A 435 28.19 -16.67 -1.83
CA ALA A 435 26.93 -15.96 -1.67
C ALA A 435 26.52 -15.85 -0.18
N LEU A 436 26.39 -16.97 0.49
CA LEU A 436 25.94 -17.01 1.88
C LEU A 436 27.07 -16.87 2.90
N SER A 437 28.34 -17.14 2.54
CA SER A 437 29.46 -17.03 3.48
C SER A 437 30.04 -15.63 3.62
N ILE A 438 29.97 -14.82 2.56
CA ILE A 438 30.55 -13.45 2.53
C ILE A 438 29.57 -12.39 2.04
N GLY A 439 28.33 -12.75 1.76
CA GLY A 439 27.24 -11.84 1.45
C GLY A 439 27.18 -11.32 0.01
N GLY A 440 27.80 -12.02 -0.95
CA GLY A 440 27.67 -11.74 -2.39
C GLY A 440 26.48 -12.45 -3.02
N MET A 441 25.30 -12.25 -2.48
CA MET A 441 24.06 -12.94 -2.89
C MET A 441 23.50 -12.39 -4.20
N ASN A 442 22.85 -13.24 -4.99
CA ASN A 442 22.12 -12.80 -6.19
C ASN A 442 20.79 -12.12 -5.82
N GLY A 443 20.07 -12.65 -4.85
CA GLY A 443 18.82 -12.08 -4.36
C GLY A 443 19.07 -10.90 -3.40
N GLY A 444 19.81 -11.13 -2.34
CA GLY A 444 20.07 -10.15 -1.29
C GLY A 444 19.05 -10.19 -0.15
N VAL A 445 19.10 -9.18 0.70
CA VAL A 445 18.23 -9.03 1.90
C VAL A 445 17.81 -7.58 2.09
N THR A 446 16.72 -7.36 2.79
CA THR A 446 16.33 -6.03 3.25
C THR A 446 16.99 -5.72 4.61
N VAL A 447 17.05 -4.44 4.98
CA VAL A 447 17.52 -4.01 6.31
C VAL A 447 16.69 -4.67 7.41
N ARG A 448 15.38 -4.77 7.19
CA ARG A 448 14.46 -5.38 8.15
C ARG A 448 14.65 -6.89 8.30
N GLU A 449 15.03 -7.60 7.25
CA GLU A 449 15.33 -9.04 7.32
C GLU A 449 16.62 -9.33 8.09
N MET A 450 17.64 -8.45 7.98
CA MET A 450 18.91 -8.54 8.71
C MET A 450 18.79 -8.23 10.18
#